data_7575fd483fa8adaeeb630ff0ed56f816
#
_entry.id   7575fd483fa8adaeeb630ff0ed56f816
#
_cell.length_a   1.000
_cell.length_b   1.000
_cell.length_c   1.000
_cell.angle_alpha   90.00
_cell.angle_beta   90.00
_cell.angle_gamma   90.00
#
_symmetry.space_group_name_H-M   'P 1'
#
loop_
_entity.id
_entity.type
_entity.pdbx_description
1 polymer ?
#
loop_
_entity_poly.entity_id
_entity_poly.type
_entity_poly.pdbx_seq_one_letter_code
_entity_poly.pdbx_strand_id
1 'polypeptide(L)'
;MDIFRLTPAADGNVAWPTLSTSKKSVVTVGAFDGLHVGHHAVIEETVRQARKLDAYSVVIMFDPRPAFVHAYAKAHAGKDVPAGVHDPEAITGVDARLRMLSRMHVDYVLIVRYTIAFSEKSFRFFLGQLVGKLGMRMLVLGEDARMGANLEGDIKKIRTLAEATGVFELEVVTNQGGTVRVPERFTPTAPNEPGEPGD
;
A
#
# COMPACT_ATOMS: atom_id res chain seq x y z
N MET A 1 -12.35 -3.31 12.03
CA MET A 1 -11.68 -2.72 10.86
C MET A 1 -12.31 -1.38 10.55
N ASP A 2 -11.52 -0.32 10.60
CA ASP A 2 -11.99 1.02 10.29
C ASP A 2 -11.71 1.36 8.83
N ILE A 3 -12.62 2.07 8.19
CA ILE A 3 -12.57 2.37 6.76
C ILE A 3 -12.58 3.89 6.57
N PHE A 4 -11.61 4.40 5.82
CA PHE A 4 -11.55 5.81 5.41
C PHE A 4 -11.66 5.89 3.89
N ARG A 5 -12.56 6.75 3.41
CA ARG A 5 -12.66 7.08 2.00
C ARG A 5 -12.04 8.43 1.76
N LEU A 6 -11.01 8.47 0.92
CA LEU A 6 -10.18 9.66 0.72
C LEU A 6 -10.24 10.09 -0.74
N THR A 7 -10.61 11.35 -0.96
CA THR A 7 -10.62 11.95 -2.29
C THR A 7 -9.49 12.96 -2.37
N PRO A 8 -8.52 12.79 -3.28
CA PRO A 8 -7.46 13.78 -3.45
C PRO A 8 -8.02 15.16 -3.83
N ALA A 9 -7.32 16.20 -3.43
CA ALA A 9 -7.59 17.54 -3.89
C ALA A 9 -7.26 17.69 -5.39
N ALA A 10 -7.59 18.83 -5.99
CA ALA A 10 -7.35 19.09 -7.41
C ALA A 10 -5.86 18.99 -7.79
N ASP A 11 -4.96 19.25 -6.85
CA ASP A 11 -3.51 19.09 -7.02
C ASP A 11 -3.01 17.65 -6.81
N GLY A 12 -3.89 16.73 -6.48
CA GLY A 12 -3.56 15.33 -6.23
C GLY A 12 -3.15 15.01 -4.80
N ASN A 13 -3.11 16.00 -3.91
CA ASN A 13 -2.76 15.76 -2.51
C ASN A 13 -3.91 15.08 -1.75
N VAL A 14 -3.55 14.14 -0.89
CA VAL A 14 -4.49 13.41 -0.04
C VAL A 14 -4.36 13.90 1.39
N ALA A 15 -5.50 14.16 2.03
CA ALA A 15 -5.54 14.46 3.47
C ALA A 15 -5.56 13.13 4.26
N TRP A 16 -4.38 12.59 4.49
CA TRP A 16 -4.22 11.31 5.21
C TRP A 16 -4.69 11.45 6.66
N PRO A 17 -5.45 10.47 7.18
CA PRO A 17 -5.85 10.50 8.59
C PRO A 17 -4.67 10.22 9.51
N THR A 18 -4.75 10.71 10.74
CA THR A 18 -3.84 10.28 11.81
C THR A 18 -4.43 9.06 12.49
N LEU A 19 -3.77 7.91 12.37
CA LEU A 19 -4.24 6.66 12.97
C LEU A 19 -3.85 6.56 14.45
N SER A 20 -2.67 7.06 14.79
CA SER A 20 -2.14 7.10 16.15
C SER A 20 -1.01 8.12 16.23
N THR A 21 -0.77 8.66 17.41
CA THR A 21 0.37 9.54 17.69
C THR A 21 1.61 8.77 18.16
N SER A 22 1.46 7.49 18.48
CA SER A 22 2.54 6.66 19.05
C SER A 22 2.70 5.33 18.34
N LYS A 23 1.62 4.67 17.97
CA LYS A 23 1.64 3.34 17.34
C LYS A 23 1.92 3.48 15.84
N LYS A 24 2.85 2.66 15.34
CA LYS A 24 3.27 2.66 13.94
C LYS A 24 2.34 1.79 13.08
N SER A 25 2.59 1.77 11.78
CA SER A 25 1.79 0.98 10.85
C SER A 25 2.65 0.14 9.92
N VAL A 26 2.10 -0.98 9.52
CA VAL A 26 2.57 -1.84 8.43
C VAL A 26 1.55 -1.71 7.31
N VAL A 27 2.00 -1.31 6.14
CA VAL A 27 1.13 -0.85 5.05
C VAL A 27 1.35 -1.71 3.81
N THR A 28 0.27 -2.03 3.12
CA THR A 28 0.32 -2.49 1.74
C THR A 28 -0.56 -1.62 0.86
N VAL A 29 -0.22 -1.53 -0.41
CA VAL A 29 -0.87 -0.64 -1.38
C VAL A 29 -1.18 -1.41 -2.66
N GLY A 30 -2.39 -1.29 -3.17
CA GLY A 30 -2.76 -1.89 -4.43
C GLY A 30 -4.22 -1.69 -4.80
N ALA A 31 -4.61 -2.15 -5.97
CA ALA A 31 -6.03 -2.16 -6.36
C ALA A 31 -6.77 -3.34 -5.72
N PHE A 32 -6.09 -4.46 -5.54
CA PHE A 32 -6.61 -5.69 -4.94
C PHE A 32 -7.89 -6.19 -5.60
N ASP A 33 -8.05 -5.93 -6.88
CA ASP A 33 -9.21 -6.39 -7.63
C ASP A 33 -9.12 -7.91 -7.87
N GLY A 34 -10.23 -8.62 -7.60
CA GLY A 34 -10.28 -10.07 -7.71
C GLY A 34 -9.68 -10.82 -6.53
N LEU A 35 -8.91 -10.20 -5.65
CA LEU A 35 -8.30 -10.78 -4.45
C LEU A 35 -7.80 -12.22 -4.67
N HIS A 36 -6.98 -12.42 -5.69
CA HIS A 36 -6.40 -13.73 -5.99
C HIS A 36 -5.35 -14.15 -4.94
N VAL A 37 -4.80 -15.36 -5.09
CA VAL A 37 -3.88 -15.97 -4.11
C VAL A 37 -2.70 -15.06 -3.75
N GLY A 38 -2.11 -14.37 -4.74
CA GLY A 38 -1.01 -13.44 -4.51
C GLY A 38 -1.41 -12.25 -3.64
N HIS A 39 -2.60 -11.69 -3.84
CA HIS A 39 -3.14 -10.63 -2.99
C HIS A 39 -3.36 -11.10 -1.56
N HIS A 40 -3.90 -12.30 -1.37
CA HIS A 40 -4.06 -12.88 -0.05
C HIS A 40 -2.73 -12.99 0.70
N ALA A 41 -1.69 -13.50 0.04
CA ALA A 41 -0.38 -13.66 0.65
C ALA A 41 0.21 -12.32 1.13
N VAL A 42 0.09 -11.27 0.33
CA VAL A 42 0.55 -9.92 0.69
C VAL A 42 -0.22 -9.37 1.89
N ILE A 43 -1.54 -9.52 1.89
CA ILE A 43 -2.38 -9.01 2.98
C ILE A 43 -2.14 -9.80 4.26
N GLU A 44 -2.07 -11.14 4.18
CA GLU A 44 -1.75 -11.97 5.34
C GLU A 44 -0.40 -11.59 5.95
N GLU A 45 0.60 -11.38 5.12
CA GLU A 45 1.92 -10.96 5.58
C GLU A 45 1.88 -9.58 6.24
N THR A 46 1.11 -8.64 5.68
CA THR A 46 0.91 -7.31 6.27
C THR A 46 0.33 -7.41 7.68
N VAL A 47 -0.71 -8.21 7.85
CA VAL A 47 -1.33 -8.43 9.16
C VAL A 47 -0.37 -9.12 10.12
N ARG A 48 0.32 -10.15 9.65
CA ARG A 48 1.28 -10.91 10.46
C ARG A 48 2.40 -10.02 10.99
N GLN A 49 3.00 -9.19 10.12
CA GLN A 49 4.05 -8.28 10.53
C GLN A 49 3.54 -7.19 11.47
N ALA A 50 2.34 -6.69 11.24
CA ALA A 50 1.73 -5.71 12.14
C ALA A 50 1.58 -6.27 13.56
N ARG A 51 1.11 -7.52 13.71
CA ARG A 51 0.99 -8.16 15.01
C ARG A 51 2.36 -8.35 15.66
N LYS A 52 3.34 -8.81 14.89
CA LYS A 52 4.70 -9.02 15.37
C LYS A 52 5.36 -7.73 15.86
N LEU A 53 5.09 -6.61 15.22
CA LEU A 53 5.66 -5.29 15.54
C LEU A 53 4.80 -4.48 16.52
N ASP A 54 3.68 -5.02 16.96
CA ASP A 54 2.67 -4.28 17.72
C ASP A 54 2.28 -2.97 17.02
N ALA A 55 2.00 -3.09 15.74
CA ALA A 55 1.64 -2.00 14.85
C ALA A 55 0.23 -2.21 14.28
N TYR A 56 -0.31 -1.20 13.64
CA TYR A 56 -1.55 -1.33 12.87
C TYR A 56 -1.27 -1.92 11.49
N SER A 57 -2.16 -2.82 11.04
CA SER A 57 -2.18 -3.25 9.64
C SER A 57 -3.05 -2.32 8.83
N VAL A 58 -2.52 -1.81 7.73
CA VAL A 58 -3.19 -0.82 6.88
C VAL A 58 -3.15 -1.29 5.43
N VAL A 59 -4.32 -1.36 4.82
CA VAL A 59 -4.44 -1.62 3.38
C VAL A 59 -4.90 -0.34 2.70
N ILE A 60 -4.10 0.16 1.77
CA ILE A 60 -4.48 1.27 0.90
C ILE A 60 -4.92 0.67 -0.43
N MET A 61 -6.17 0.89 -0.80
CA MET A 61 -6.69 0.43 -2.08
C MET A 61 -7.20 1.59 -2.91
N PHE A 62 -7.12 1.42 -4.22
CA PHE A 62 -7.57 2.41 -5.19
C PHE A 62 -8.92 2.02 -5.78
N ASP A 63 -9.81 2.99 -5.87
CA ASP A 63 -11.10 2.85 -6.53
C ASP A 63 -11.50 4.20 -7.16
N PRO A 64 -11.68 4.26 -8.49
CA PRO A 64 -11.58 3.19 -9.50
C PRO A 64 -10.16 2.64 -9.67
N ARG A 65 -10.05 1.48 -10.37
CA ARG A 65 -8.73 0.91 -10.66
C ARG A 65 -7.86 1.88 -11.46
N PRO A 66 -6.56 1.99 -11.15
CA PRO A 66 -5.65 2.86 -11.90
C PRO A 66 -5.70 2.65 -13.42
N ALA A 67 -5.70 1.40 -13.88
CA ALA A 67 -5.75 1.10 -15.31
C ALA A 67 -7.01 1.65 -15.99
N PHE A 68 -8.16 1.56 -15.32
CA PHE A 68 -9.41 2.13 -15.85
C PHE A 68 -9.35 3.65 -15.90
N VAL A 69 -8.84 4.29 -14.86
CA VAL A 69 -8.72 5.76 -14.81
C VAL A 69 -7.83 6.28 -15.94
N HIS A 70 -6.69 5.65 -16.19
CA HIS A 70 -5.79 6.04 -17.27
C HIS A 70 -6.42 5.80 -18.65
N ALA A 71 -7.10 4.67 -18.87
CA ALA A 71 -7.79 4.39 -20.12
C ALA A 71 -8.93 5.39 -20.39
N TYR A 72 -9.69 5.71 -19.34
CA TYR A 72 -10.75 6.70 -19.42
C TYR A 72 -10.21 8.08 -19.79
N ALA A 73 -9.17 8.54 -19.11
CA ALA A 73 -8.53 9.82 -19.38
C ALA A 73 -8.00 9.92 -20.82
N LYS A 74 -7.40 8.85 -21.33
CA LYS A 74 -6.91 8.79 -22.70
C LYS A 74 -8.04 8.95 -23.71
N ALA A 75 -9.22 8.41 -23.44
CA ALA A 75 -10.40 8.49 -24.30
C ALA A 75 -11.20 9.79 -24.11
N HIS A 76 -11.00 10.54 -23.04
CA HIS A 76 -11.80 11.69 -22.63
C HIS A 76 -10.96 12.94 -22.33
N ALA A 77 -9.92 13.19 -23.13
CA ALA A 77 -9.10 14.39 -23.07
C ALA A 77 -8.47 14.67 -21.69
N GLY A 78 -7.99 13.62 -21.04
CA GLY A 78 -7.30 13.73 -19.74
C GLY A 78 -8.22 13.86 -18.53
N LYS A 79 -9.52 13.69 -18.70
CA LYS A 79 -10.49 13.80 -17.61
C LYS A 79 -10.51 12.59 -16.71
N ASP A 80 -10.78 12.82 -15.43
CA ASP A 80 -11.03 11.76 -14.46
C ASP A 80 -12.35 11.05 -14.74
N VAL A 81 -12.47 9.82 -14.22
CA VAL A 81 -13.72 9.05 -14.25
C VAL A 81 -14.77 9.78 -13.41
N PRO A 82 -15.92 10.14 -13.98
CA PRO A 82 -17.00 10.76 -13.20
C PRO A 82 -17.56 9.81 -12.13
N ALA A 83 -18.14 10.38 -11.08
CA ALA A 83 -18.86 9.59 -10.09
C ALA A 83 -20.00 8.79 -10.75
N GLY A 84 -20.16 7.53 -10.33
CA GLY A 84 -21.21 6.65 -10.85
C GLY A 84 -20.88 5.94 -12.16
N VAL A 85 -19.74 6.22 -12.78
CA VAL A 85 -19.26 5.46 -13.93
C VAL A 85 -18.56 4.20 -13.41
N HIS A 86 -19.04 3.05 -13.83
CA HIS A 86 -18.49 1.76 -13.41
C HIS A 86 -17.41 1.27 -14.36
N ASP A 87 -16.39 0.63 -13.78
CA ASP A 87 -15.35 -0.06 -14.51
C ASP A 87 -15.89 -1.41 -15.02
N PRO A 88 -16.06 -1.60 -16.34
CA PRO A 88 -16.62 -2.83 -16.88
C PRO A 88 -15.71 -4.05 -16.72
N GLU A 89 -14.41 -3.84 -16.46
CA GLU A 89 -13.44 -4.91 -16.27
C GLU A 89 -13.16 -5.22 -14.82
N ALA A 90 -13.80 -4.52 -13.88
CA ALA A 90 -13.63 -4.81 -12.46
C ALA A 90 -14.17 -6.21 -12.13
N ILE A 91 -13.35 -7.00 -11.44
CA ILE A 91 -13.69 -8.39 -11.07
C ILE A 91 -14.54 -8.39 -9.80
N THR A 92 -14.15 -7.59 -8.81
CA THR A 92 -14.86 -7.50 -7.53
C THR A 92 -15.23 -6.06 -7.21
N GLY A 93 -16.43 -5.88 -6.62
CA GLY A 93 -16.82 -4.59 -6.07
C GLY A 93 -16.07 -4.27 -4.78
N VAL A 94 -16.13 -3.00 -4.39
CA VAL A 94 -15.47 -2.51 -3.16
C VAL A 94 -16.00 -3.27 -1.94
N ASP A 95 -17.32 -3.47 -1.83
CA ASP A 95 -17.91 -4.14 -0.67
C ASP A 95 -17.42 -5.58 -0.50
N ALA A 96 -17.26 -6.31 -1.60
CA ALA A 96 -16.71 -7.68 -1.56
C ALA A 96 -15.26 -7.68 -1.08
N ARG A 97 -14.45 -6.74 -1.54
CA ARG A 97 -13.07 -6.58 -1.08
C ARG A 97 -13.01 -6.24 0.41
N LEU A 98 -13.86 -5.33 0.87
CA LEU A 98 -13.91 -4.94 2.28
C LEU A 98 -14.31 -6.12 3.18
N ARG A 99 -15.28 -6.93 2.78
CA ARG A 99 -15.65 -8.14 3.53
C ARG A 99 -14.48 -9.10 3.65
N MET A 100 -13.72 -9.30 2.58
CA MET A 100 -12.54 -10.16 2.59
C MET A 100 -11.47 -9.63 3.54
N LEU A 101 -11.16 -8.34 3.46
CA LEU A 101 -10.16 -7.70 4.33
C LEU A 101 -10.57 -7.77 5.81
N SER A 102 -11.85 -7.63 6.10
CA SER A 102 -12.38 -7.78 7.46
C SER A 102 -12.14 -9.19 8.02
N ARG A 103 -12.35 -10.22 7.20
CA ARG A 103 -12.09 -11.62 7.59
C ARG A 103 -10.60 -11.89 7.82
N MET A 104 -9.73 -11.11 7.17
CA MET A 104 -8.28 -11.22 7.32
C MET A 104 -7.74 -10.39 8.49
N HIS A 105 -8.60 -9.76 9.25
CA HIS A 105 -8.26 -8.98 10.47
C HIS A 105 -7.40 -7.75 10.22
N VAL A 106 -7.58 -7.11 9.07
CA VAL A 106 -6.96 -5.81 8.77
C VAL A 106 -7.51 -4.74 9.72
N ASP A 107 -6.64 -3.91 10.28
CA ASP A 107 -7.07 -2.85 11.21
C ASP A 107 -7.69 -1.65 10.49
N TYR A 108 -7.07 -1.19 9.41
CA TYR A 108 -7.52 -0.01 8.66
C TYR A 108 -7.50 -0.26 7.16
N VAL A 109 -8.53 0.22 6.49
CA VAL A 109 -8.58 0.28 5.02
C VAL A 109 -8.74 1.74 4.61
N LEU A 110 -7.83 2.22 3.78
CA LEU A 110 -7.90 3.55 3.20
C LEU A 110 -8.23 3.39 1.72
N ILE A 111 -9.43 3.80 1.32
CA ILE A 111 -9.88 3.75 -0.06
C ILE A 111 -9.61 5.10 -0.68
N VAL A 112 -8.59 5.18 -1.51
CA VAL A 112 -8.20 6.40 -2.20
C VAL A 112 -8.87 6.43 -3.57
N ARG A 113 -9.64 7.50 -3.84
CA ARG A 113 -10.15 7.73 -5.17
C ARG A 113 -8.97 8.03 -6.09
N TYR A 114 -8.73 7.15 -7.05
CA TYR A 114 -7.62 7.32 -7.97
C TYR A 114 -7.97 8.39 -9.01
N THR A 115 -7.18 9.45 -9.08
CA THR A 115 -7.33 10.55 -10.02
C THR A 115 -6.07 10.73 -10.83
N ILE A 116 -6.16 11.41 -11.97
CA ILE A 116 -4.97 11.71 -12.78
C ILE A 116 -4.00 12.59 -12.00
N ALA A 117 -4.49 13.60 -11.28
CA ALA A 117 -3.63 14.45 -10.46
C ALA A 117 -2.88 13.64 -9.38
N PHE A 118 -3.56 12.71 -8.70
CA PHE A 118 -2.90 11.80 -7.76
C PHE A 118 -1.84 10.94 -8.45
N SER A 119 -2.14 10.43 -9.64
CA SER A 119 -1.24 9.55 -10.39
C SER A 119 0.08 10.22 -10.79
N GLU A 120 0.11 11.54 -10.81
CA GLU A 120 1.29 12.33 -11.18
C GLU A 120 2.27 12.50 -10.02
N LYS A 121 1.89 12.14 -8.80
CA LYS A 121 2.78 12.18 -7.65
C LYS A 121 3.86 11.11 -7.75
N SER A 122 5.10 11.47 -7.44
CA SER A 122 6.20 10.50 -7.45
C SER A 122 5.99 9.44 -6.36
N PHE A 123 6.56 8.25 -6.58
CA PHE A 123 6.51 7.21 -5.56
C PHE A 123 7.25 7.63 -4.28
N ARG A 124 8.32 8.43 -4.41
CA ARG A 124 9.05 8.96 -3.24
C ARG A 124 8.18 9.87 -2.40
N PHE A 125 7.47 10.80 -3.05
CA PHE A 125 6.54 11.68 -2.36
C PHE A 125 5.43 10.89 -1.66
N PHE A 126 4.82 9.95 -2.38
CA PHE A 126 3.74 9.12 -1.85
C PHE A 126 4.21 8.31 -0.63
N LEU A 127 5.32 7.60 -0.75
CA LEU A 127 5.85 6.81 0.38
C LEU A 127 6.29 7.69 1.54
N GLY A 128 6.86 8.86 1.27
CA GLY A 128 7.18 9.84 2.31
C GLY A 128 5.95 10.32 3.08
N GLN A 129 4.83 10.50 2.40
CA GLN A 129 3.54 10.82 3.06
C GLN A 129 3.08 9.68 3.97
N LEU A 130 3.22 8.43 3.54
CA LEU A 130 2.83 7.29 4.37
C LEU A 130 3.70 7.21 5.63
N VAL A 131 4.99 7.44 5.51
CA VAL A 131 5.90 7.48 6.67
C VAL A 131 5.50 8.62 7.62
N GLY A 132 5.32 9.81 7.10
CA GLY A 132 5.05 10.99 7.92
C GLY A 132 3.64 11.07 8.48
N LYS A 133 2.64 10.64 7.73
CA LYS A 133 1.22 10.77 8.11
C LYS A 133 0.64 9.53 8.77
N LEU A 134 1.00 8.35 8.29
CA LEU A 134 0.48 7.09 8.81
C LEU A 134 1.45 6.41 9.79
N GLY A 135 2.63 6.94 9.97
CA GLY A 135 3.66 6.30 10.79
C GLY A 135 4.11 4.97 10.22
N MET A 136 4.19 4.86 8.88
CA MET A 136 4.61 3.62 8.24
C MET A 136 6.04 3.25 8.60
N ARG A 137 6.22 2.04 9.14
CA ARG A 137 7.53 1.45 9.44
C ARG A 137 7.88 0.32 8.50
N MET A 138 6.89 -0.32 7.92
CA MET A 138 7.07 -1.40 6.95
C MET A 138 6.06 -1.27 5.83
N LEU A 139 6.54 -1.46 4.61
CA LEU A 139 5.72 -1.56 3.40
C LEU A 139 5.83 -3.01 2.90
N VAL A 140 4.69 -3.67 2.74
CA VAL A 140 4.63 -5.06 2.26
C VAL A 140 4.05 -5.05 0.86
N LEU A 141 4.78 -5.57 -0.11
CA LEU A 141 4.37 -5.59 -1.52
C LEU A 141 4.62 -6.95 -2.15
N GLY A 142 3.87 -7.27 -3.20
CA GLY A 142 4.23 -8.35 -4.12
C GLY A 142 5.40 -7.95 -5.02
N GLU A 143 6.09 -8.92 -5.60
CA GLU A 143 7.31 -8.64 -6.39
C GLU A 143 7.06 -7.87 -7.69
N ASP A 144 5.81 -7.86 -8.18
CA ASP A 144 5.44 -7.15 -9.41
C ASP A 144 4.84 -5.77 -9.16
N ALA A 145 4.84 -5.30 -7.91
CA ALA A 145 4.24 -4.03 -7.55
C ALA A 145 4.95 -2.85 -8.22
N ARG A 146 4.16 -1.90 -8.67
CA ARG A 146 4.63 -0.62 -9.20
C ARG A 146 3.70 0.49 -8.76
N MET A 147 4.26 1.68 -8.51
CA MET A 147 3.48 2.83 -8.05
C MET A 147 4.11 4.15 -8.46
N GLY A 148 3.35 5.23 -8.24
CA GLY A 148 3.78 6.59 -8.52
C GLY A 148 3.68 6.97 -9.98
N ALA A 149 4.11 8.20 -10.28
CA ALA A 149 4.07 8.76 -11.63
C ALA A 149 4.75 7.82 -12.63
N ASN A 150 4.09 7.56 -13.74
CA ASN A 150 4.56 6.69 -14.83
C ASN A 150 4.91 5.27 -14.37
N LEU A 151 4.39 4.81 -13.25
CA LEU A 151 4.73 3.52 -12.63
C LEU A 151 6.25 3.33 -12.45
N GLU A 152 6.96 4.41 -12.15
CA GLU A 152 8.40 4.39 -11.98
C GLU A 152 8.85 3.68 -10.70
N GLY A 153 8.02 3.68 -9.66
CA GLY A 153 8.32 3.05 -8.38
C GLY A 153 8.13 1.54 -8.42
N ASP A 154 9.03 0.82 -9.05
CA ASP A 154 9.09 -0.64 -8.98
C ASP A 154 9.80 -1.11 -7.71
N ILE A 155 9.85 -2.42 -7.48
CA ILE A 155 10.47 -3.00 -6.28
C ILE A 155 11.94 -2.59 -6.16
N LYS A 156 12.68 -2.57 -7.25
CA LYS A 156 14.10 -2.18 -7.22
C LYS A 156 14.30 -0.76 -6.73
N LYS A 157 13.51 0.19 -7.24
CA LYS A 157 13.60 1.60 -6.85
C LYS A 157 13.10 1.84 -5.44
N ILE A 158 12.03 1.16 -5.02
CA ILE A 158 11.52 1.24 -3.66
C ILE A 158 12.54 0.67 -2.67
N ARG A 159 13.19 -0.45 -3.03
CA ARG A 159 14.28 -1.03 -2.25
C ARG A 159 15.40 -0.02 -2.05
N THR A 160 15.85 0.63 -3.13
CA THR A 160 16.89 1.65 -3.09
C THR A 160 16.50 2.79 -2.14
N LEU A 161 15.25 3.24 -2.20
CA LEU A 161 14.73 4.28 -1.30
C LEU A 161 14.75 3.83 0.16
N ALA A 162 14.29 2.61 0.43
CA ALA A 162 14.28 2.06 1.79
C ALA A 162 15.70 1.96 2.36
N GLU A 163 16.65 1.47 1.56
CA GLU A 163 18.05 1.35 1.96
C GLU A 163 18.70 2.73 2.18
N ALA A 164 18.46 3.68 1.30
CA ALA A 164 19.06 5.00 1.36
C ALA A 164 18.54 5.83 2.54
N THR A 165 17.26 5.76 2.84
CA THR A 165 16.63 6.58 3.89
C THR A 165 16.60 5.91 5.24
N GLY A 166 16.41 4.59 5.27
CA GLY A 166 16.27 3.83 6.50
C GLY A 166 15.04 4.18 7.33
N VAL A 167 14.06 4.88 6.75
CA VAL A 167 12.86 5.31 7.49
C VAL A 167 11.72 4.30 7.45
N PHE A 168 11.78 3.33 6.56
CA PHE A 168 10.85 2.20 6.50
C PHE A 168 11.57 0.96 5.98
N GLU A 169 11.04 -0.21 6.34
CA GLU A 169 11.46 -1.48 5.76
C GLU A 169 10.58 -1.81 4.58
N LEU A 170 11.15 -2.42 3.55
CA LEU A 170 10.38 -3.04 2.47
C LEU A 170 10.40 -4.55 2.65
N GLU A 171 9.23 -5.16 2.72
CA GLU A 171 9.11 -6.61 2.66
C GLU A 171 8.41 -7.00 1.37
N VAL A 172 9.06 -7.85 0.58
CA VAL A 172 8.54 -8.32 -0.69
C VAL A 172 8.09 -9.76 -0.53
N VAL A 173 6.82 -10.01 -0.83
CA VAL A 173 6.26 -11.36 -0.89
C VAL A 173 6.48 -11.88 -2.31
N THR A 174 7.23 -12.96 -2.42
CA THR A 174 7.55 -13.56 -3.73
C THR A 174 6.41 -14.46 -4.21
N ASN A 175 6.35 -14.70 -5.50
CA ASN A 175 5.35 -15.59 -6.11
C ASN A 175 5.48 -17.05 -5.64
N GLN A 176 6.62 -17.40 -5.04
CA GLN A 176 6.89 -18.73 -4.52
C GLN A 176 6.59 -18.85 -3.01
N GLY A 177 5.99 -17.83 -2.42
CA GLY A 177 5.58 -17.82 -1.02
C GLY A 177 6.65 -17.40 -0.02
N GLY A 178 7.86 -17.08 -0.49
CA GLY A 178 8.93 -16.53 0.35
C GLY A 178 8.77 -15.04 0.57
N THR A 179 9.60 -14.49 1.48
CA THR A 179 9.67 -13.05 1.72
C THR A 179 11.12 -12.58 1.67
N VAL A 180 11.33 -11.36 1.20
CA VAL A 180 12.62 -10.68 1.23
C VAL A 180 12.43 -9.34 1.91
N ARG A 181 13.29 -9.02 2.87
CA ARG A 181 13.18 -7.78 3.65
C ARG A 181 14.41 -6.91 3.44
N VAL A 182 14.19 -5.62 3.23
CA VAL A 182 15.23 -4.60 3.14
C VAL A 182 14.76 -3.30 3.80
N PRO A 183 15.62 -2.58 4.49
CA PRO A 183 16.99 -2.99 4.84
C PRO A 183 16.99 -4.01 5.99
N GLU A 184 17.88 -4.95 5.94
CA GLU A 184 18.02 -6.00 6.97
C GLU A 184 18.24 -5.44 8.38
N ARG A 185 18.93 -4.32 8.48
CA ARG A 185 19.23 -3.65 9.76
C ARG A 185 18.00 -3.28 10.59
N PHE A 186 16.82 -3.25 9.97
CA PHE A 186 15.54 -2.98 10.64
C PHE A 186 14.75 -4.25 10.92
N THR A 187 15.32 -5.42 10.62
CA THR A 187 14.66 -6.69 10.94
C THR A 187 14.60 -6.81 12.47
N PRO A 188 13.40 -6.92 13.06
CA PRO A 188 13.30 -7.03 14.50
C PRO A 188 13.96 -8.31 14.97
N THR A 189 14.89 -8.20 15.90
CA THR A 189 15.41 -9.36 16.63
C THR A 189 14.34 -9.80 17.62
N ALA A 190 14.09 -11.10 17.72
CA ALA A 190 13.15 -11.59 18.71
C ALA A 190 13.63 -11.18 20.11
N PRO A 191 12.74 -10.70 21.00
CA PRO A 191 13.15 -10.14 22.30
C PRO A 191 13.97 -11.07 23.18
N ASN A 192 13.90 -12.36 22.96
CA ASN A 192 14.56 -13.39 23.77
C ASN A 192 15.74 -14.07 23.05
N GLU A 193 16.08 -13.64 21.86
CA GLU A 193 17.26 -14.14 21.19
C GLU A 193 18.44 -13.24 21.55
N PRO A 194 19.55 -13.81 21.99
CA PRO A 194 20.75 -13.01 22.12
C PRO A 194 21.06 -12.41 20.77
N GLY A 195 21.24 -11.10 20.73
CA GLY A 195 21.60 -10.40 19.51
C GLY A 195 22.80 -11.08 18.88
N GLU A 196 22.67 -11.41 17.60
CA GLU A 196 23.82 -11.96 16.89
C GLU A 196 24.88 -10.86 16.74
N PRO A 197 26.16 -11.25 16.76
CA PRO A 197 27.24 -10.28 16.54
C PRO A 197 27.07 -9.61 15.18
N GLY A 198 26.89 -8.29 15.17
CA GLY A 198 26.67 -7.53 13.96
C GLY A 198 25.24 -7.02 13.77
N ASP A 199 24.35 -7.35 14.65
CA ASP A 199 22.98 -6.81 14.68
C ASP A 199 22.97 -5.37 15.19
#